data_2af92377dfb2972700855bb7a002e43c
#
_entry.id   2af92377dfb2972700855bb7a002e43c
#
_cell.length_a   1.000
_cell.length_b   1.000
_cell.length_c   1.000
_cell.angle_alpha   90.00
_cell.angle_beta   90.00
_cell.angle_gamma   90.00
#
_symmetry.space_group_name_H-M   'P 1'
#
loop_
_entity.id
_entity.type
_entity.pdbx_description
1 polymer ?
#
loop_
_entity_poly.entity_id
_entity_poly.type
_entity_poly.pdbx_seq_one_letter_code
_entity_poly.pdbx_strand_id
1 'polypeptide(L)'
;MIDSELINAAKMYVNEKVQILSITTGERLETYIIEGEAGSKEIVINGPAAHKIKTGENIIILSYGIFEQEEAINISPSIVFVDENN
;
A
#
# COMPACT_ATOMS: atom_id res chain seq x y z
N MET A 1 -5.27 7.38 1.36
CA MET A 1 -6.41 6.74 2.08
C MET A 1 -6.67 5.38 1.46
N ILE A 2 -6.69 4.36 2.29
CA ILE A 2 -6.82 2.97 1.85
C ILE A 2 -7.95 2.32 2.62
N ASP A 3 -8.81 1.58 1.92
CA ASP A 3 -9.86 0.77 2.55
C ASP A 3 -9.26 -0.04 3.71
N SER A 4 -9.85 0.08 4.89
CA SER A 4 -9.32 -0.57 6.09
C SER A 4 -9.31 -2.09 6.00
N GLU A 5 -10.18 -2.69 5.20
CA GLU A 5 -10.15 -4.14 4.96
C GLU A 5 -8.90 -4.56 4.21
N LEU A 6 -8.44 -3.74 3.25
CA LEU A 6 -7.18 -4.00 2.54
C LEU A 6 -5.97 -3.83 3.46
N ILE A 7 -5.99 -2.81 4.32
CA ILE A 7 -4.93 -2.60 5.31
C ILE A 7 -4.80 -3.82 6.21
N ASN A 8 -5.91 -4.31 6.72
CA ASN A 8 -5.93 -5.47 7.61
C ASN A 8 -5.49 -6.75 6.89
N ALA A 9 -5.96 -6.95 5.67
CA ALA A 9 -5.59 -8.13 4.87
C ALA A 9 -4.09 -8.16 4.57
N ALA A 10 -3.47 -7.01 4.35
CA ALA A 10 -2.05 -6.88 4.10
C ALA A 10 -1.22 -6.89 5.39
N LYS A 11 -1.87 -6.92 6.55
CA LYS A 11 -1.24 -6.85 7.86
C LYS A 11 -0.42 -5.59 8.06
N MET A 12 -0.89 -4.49 7.50
CA MET A 12 -0.32 -3.17 7.67
C MET A 12 -1.05 -2.41 8.78
N TYR A 13 -0.47 -1.29 9.20
CA TYR A 13 -1.03 -0.47 10.26
C TYR A 13 -1.29 0.94 9.76
N VAL A 14 -2.33 1.56 10.29
CA VAL A 14 -2.58 3.00 10.07
C VAL A 14 -1.36 3.79 10.53
N ASN A 15 -0.98 4.79 9.76
CA ASN A 15 0.20 5.62 9.95
C ASN A 15 1.55 4.92 9.66
N GLU A 16 1.53 3.67 9.23
CA GLU A 16 2.75 2.99 8.82
C GLU A 16 3.32 3.63 7.57
N LYS A 17 4.65 3.77 7.53
CA LYS A 17 5.35 4.25 6.35
C LYS A 17 5.28 3.20 5.26
N VAL A 18 4.91 3.62 4.06
CA VAL A 18 4.82 2.75 2.89
C VAL A 18 5.47 3.40 1.69
N GLN A 19 5.81 2.58 0.71
CA GLN A 19 6.15 3.04 -0.62
C GLN A 19 4.99 2.73 -1.55
N ILE A 20 4.71 3.66 -2.45
CA ILE A 20 3.74 3.46 -3.52
C ILE A 20 4.48 3.50 -4.84
N LEU A 21 4.30 2.46 -5.63
CA LEU A 21 4.91 2.33 -6.94
C LEU A 21 3.80 2.35 -7.99
N SER A 22 3.96 3.18 -9.02
CA SER A 22 3.07 3.11 -10.17
C SER A 22 3.62 2.12 -11.18
N ILE A 23 2.86 1.07 -11.47
CA ILE A 23 3.21 0.13 -12.52
C ILE A 23 3.10 0.83 -13.89
N THR A 24 2.18 1.77 -13.98
CA THR A 24 1.89 2.49 -15.21
C THR A 24 3.02 3.40 -15.66
N THR A 25 3.60 4.16 -14.72
CA THR A 25 4.61 5.19 -15.04
C THR A 25 6.00 4.88 -14.55
N GLY A 26 6.14 3.96 -13.60
CA GLY A 26 7.42 3.69 -12.94
C GLY A 26 7.72 4.63 -11.77
N GLU A 27 6.84 5.57 -11.45
CA GLU A 27 7.03 6.45 -10.29
C GLU A 27 7.03 5.66 -8.99
N ARG A 28 7.84 6.13 -8.05
CA ARG A 28 7.94 5.58 -6.71
C ARG A 28 7.96 6.72 -5.71
N LEU A 29 7.14 6.64 -4.67
CA LEU A 29 7.11 7.64 -3.61
C LEU A 29 6.95 6.98 -2.25
N GLU A 30 7.31 7.72 -1.22
CA GLU A 30 7.12 7.32 0.17
C GLU A 30 6.01 8.16 0.79
N THR A 31 5.16 7.50 1.55
CA THR A 31 4.08 8.15 2.27
C THR A 31 3.72 7.30 3.49
N TYR A 32 2.57 7.55 4.08
CA TYR A 32 2.06 6.75 5.19
C TYR A 32 0.59 6.43 4.97
N ILE A 33 0.12 5.39 5.66
CA ILE A 33 -1.24 4.89 5.50
C ILE A 33 -2.21 5.79 6.24
N ILE A 34 -3.24 6.23 5.53
CA ILE A 34 -4.42 6.88 6.09
C ILE A 34 -5.59 5.93 5.91
N GLU A 35 -6.29 5.65 6.99
CA GLU A 35 -7.39 4.70 6.99
C GLU A 35 -8.59 5.25 6.22
N GLY A 36 -9.10 4.44 5.30
CA GLY A 36 -10.36 4.69 4.62
C GLY A 36 -11.49 3.82 5.17
N GLU A 37 -12.70 4.08 4.72
CA GLU A 37 -13.88 3.34 5.15
C GLU A 37 -13.79 1.88 4.74
N ALA A 38 -14.10 0.98 5.68
CA ALA A 38 -14.11 -0.45 5.44
C ALA A 38 -15.14 -0.83 4.37
N GLY A 39 -14.69 -1.60 3.39
CA GLY A 39 -15.56 -2.05 2.30
C GLY A 39 -15.75 -1.02 1.19
N SER A 40 -15.15 0.16 1.30
CA SER A 40 -15.24 1.20 0.26
C SER A 40 -14.52 0.81 -1.02
N LYS A 41 -13.52 -0.05 -0.93
CA LYS A 41 -12.63 -0.44 -2.03
C LYS A 41 -11.88 0.74 -2.63
N GLU A 42 -11.77 1.83 -1.89
CA GLU A 42 -11.11 3.04 -2.35
C GLU A 42 -9.65 3.06 -1.98
N ILE A 43 -8.85 3.52 -2.92
CA ILE A 43 -7.46 3.90 -2.68
C ILE A 43 -7.32 5.31 -3.23
N VAL A 44 -7.10 6.26 -2.32
CA VAL A 44 -7.05 7.69 -2.67
C VAL A 44 -5.65 8.22 -2.37
N ILE A 45 -5.05 8.82 -3.37
CA ILE A 45 -3.75 9.47 -3.25
C ILE A 45 -4.00 10.95 -3.01
N ASN A 46 -3.62 11.42 -1.83
CA ASN A 46 -3.89 12.79 -1.38
C ASN A 46 -2.65 13.67 -1.43
N GLY A 47 -2.90 14.98 -1.45
CA GLY A 47 -1.87 16.00 -1.30
C GLY A 47 -0.84 16.00 -2.42
N PRO A 48 0.43 16.32 -2.11
CA PRO A 48 1.49 16.40 -3.13
C PRO A 48 1.72 15.11 -3.90
N ALA A 49 1.46 13.95 -3.30
CA ALA A 49 1.60 12.65 -3.97
C ALA A 49 0.68 12.52 -5.18
N ALA A 50 -0.45 13.22 -5.18
CA ALA A 50 -1.41 13.19 -6.29
C ALA A 50 -0.81 13.80 -7.57
N HIS A 51 0.26 14.57 -7.47
CA HIS A 51 0.96 15.08 -8.65
C HIS A 51 1.78 14.02 -9.35
N LYS A 52 2.19 12.99 -8.62
CA LYS A 52 3.03 11.90 -9.16
C LYS A 52 2.23 10.70 -9.63
N ILE A 53 1.12 10.42 -8.98
CA ILE A 53 0.29 9.25 -9.29
C ILE A 53 -1.13 9.74 -9.56
N LYS A 54 -1.64 9.42 -10.73
CA LYS A 54 -2.94 9.88 -11.21
C LYS A 54 -3.99 8.79 -11.10
N THR A 55 -5.25 9.22 -11.06
CA THR A 55 -6.38 8.31 -11.10
C THR A 55 -6.30 7.40 -12.32
N GLY A 56 -6.58 6.12 -12.14
CA GLY A 56 -6.54 5.13 -13.22
C GLY A 56 -5.23 4.38 -13.36
N GLU A 57 -4.18 4.81 -12.65
CA GLU A 57 -2.91 4.09 -12.67
C GLU A 57 -2.99 2.85 -11.80
N ASN A 58 -2.30 1.80 -12.22
CA ASN A 58 -2.12 0.61 -11.41
C ASN A 58 -0.93 0.81 -10.48
N ILE A 59 -1.12 0.51 -9.20
CA ILE A 59 -0.12 0.75 -8.19
C ILE A 59 0.16 -0.48 -7.35
N ILE A 60 1.33 -0.48 -6.72
CA ILE A 60 1.71 -1.42 -5.68
C ILE A 60 1.99 -0.60 -4.42
N ILE A 61 1.42 -1.02 -3.31
CA ILE A 61 1.69 -0.42 -2.01
C ILE A 61 2.44 -1.45 -1.19
N LEU A 62 3.61 -1.07 -0.67
CA LEU A 62 4.42 -1.99 0.11
C LEU A 62 5.02 -1.34 1.33
N SER A 63 5.21 -2.14 2.35
CA SER A 63 5.94 -1.75 3.56
C SER A 63 7.08 -2.74 3.81
N TYR A 64 8.05 -2.30 4.57
CA TYR A 64 9.23 -3.09 4.91
C TYR A 64 9.27 -3.32 6.41
N GLY A 65 9.84 -4.44 6.80
CA GLY A 65 10.15 -4.71 8.20
C GLY A 65 11.64 -4.91 8.39
N ILE A 66 12.10 -4.72 9.61
CA ILE A 66 13.45 -5.03 10.02
C ILE A 66 13.38 -6.28 10.89
N PHE A 67 14.13 -7.30 10.52
CA PHE A 67 14.07 -8.60 11.17
C PHE A 67 15.48 -9.07 11.55
N GLU A 68 15.56 -9.85 12.63
CA GLU A 68 16.74 -10.64 12.89
C GLU A 68 16.93 -11.66 11.75
N GLN A 69 18.16 -12.05 11.48
CA GLN A 69 18.45 -12.96 10.36
C GLN A 69 17.65 -14.25 10.43
N GLU A 70 17.50 -14.80 11.61
CA GLU A 70 16.76 -16.05 11.84
C GLU A 70 15.28 -15.89 11.52
N GLU A 71 14.69 -14.74 11.87
CA GLU A 71 13.31 -14.42 11.54
C GLU A 71 13.14 -14.20 10.05
N ALA A 72 14.08 -13.47 9.44
CA ALA A 72 14.02 -13.13 8.00
C ALA A 72 14.03 -14.36 7.10
N ILE A 73 14.76 -15.39 7.49
CA ILE A 73 14.82 -16.65 6.72
C ILE A 73 13.47 -17.35 6.70
N ASN A 74 12.68 -17.24 7.76
CA ASN A 74 11.43 -17.96 7.93
C ASN A 74 10.19 -17.12 7.67
N ILE A 75 10.34 -15.82 7.45
CA ILE A 75 9.20 -14.94 7.24
C ILE A 75 8.73 -15.01 5.79
N SER A 76 7.41 -14.99 5.62
CA SER A 76 6.79 -14.84 4.30
C SER A 76 6.08 -13.50 4.24
N PRO A 77 6.23 -12.75 3.16
CA PRO A 77 5.52 -11.48 3.02
C PRO A 77 4.01 -11.72 2.95
N SER A 78 3.24 -10.78 3.50
CA SER A 78 1.80 -10.79 3.37
C SER A 78 1.45 -10.05 2.08
N ILE A 79 0.90 -10.77 1.10
CA ILE A 79 0.60 -10.21 -0.22
C ILE A 79 -0.89 -10.30 -0.46
N VAL A 80 -1.48 -9.17 -0.82
CA VAL A 80 -2.90 -9.09 -1.17
C VAL A 80 -3.00 -8.76 -2.65
N PHE A 81 -3.59 -9.65 -3.40
CA PHE A 81 -3.92 -9.41 -4.81
C PHE A 81 -5.35 -8.94 -4.89
N VAL A 82 -5.56 -7.87 -5.62
CA VAL A 82 -6.90 -7.31 -5.83
C VAL A 82 -7.28 -7.46 -7.31
N ASP A 83 -8.59 -7.40 -7.55
CA ASP A 83 -9.11 -7.34 -8.91
C ASP A 83 -9.26 -5.87 -9.37
N GLU A 84 -9.92 -5.65 -10.50
CA GLU A 84 -10.12 -4.31 -11.07
C GLU A 84 -10.97 -3.38 -10.19
N ASN A 85 -11.64 -3.94 -9.19
CA ASN A 85 -12.47 -3.18 -8.25
C ASN A 85 -11.79 -2.95 -6.90
N ASN A 86 -10.49 -3.29 -6.80
CA ASN A 86 -9.75 -3.29 -5.55
C ASN A 86 -10.33 -4.32 -4.56
#